data_52c67b6062c1f537a54d23e6b00c543f
#
_entry.id   52c67b6062c1f537a54d23e6b00c543f
#
_cell.length_a   1.000
_cell.length_b   1.000
_cell.length_c   1.000
_cell.angle_alpha   90.00
_cell.angle_beta   90.00
_cell.angle_gamma   90.00
#
_symmetry.space_group_name_H-M   'P 1'
#
loop_
_entity.id
_entity.type
_entity.pdbx_description
1 polymer ?
#
loop_
_entity_poly.entity_id
_entity_poly.type
_entity_poly.pdbx_seq_one_letter_code
_entity_poly.pdbx_strand_id
1 'polypeptide(L)' 'MNQQVPEFGWWIKIVTSNPMYVYYFGVFDSYYEAVRYKNDYIQDLSREGSFIIDIQVNRCQPKQLTICIESISA' A
#
# COMPACT_ATOMS: atom_id res chain seq x y z
N MET A 1 -6.03 8.05 -23.46
CA MET A 1 -5.21 7.32 -22.51
C MET A 1 -5.90 7.29 -21.17
N ASN A 2 -6.22 6.12 -20.72
CA ASN A 2 -7.03 6.00 -19.51
C ASN A 2 -6.16 5.77 -18.31
N GLN A 3 -6.20 6.71 -17.39
CA GLN A 3 -5.69 6.47 -16.09
C GLN A 3 -6.79 5.84 -15.28
N GLN A 4 -6.55 4.63 -14.84
CA GLN A 4 -7.50 3.99 -13.96
C GLN A 4 -7.37 4.57 -12.57
N VAL A 5 -8.46 5.12 -12.08
CA VAL A 5 -8.54 5.55 -10.70
C VAL A 5 -8.82 4.32 -9.85
N PRO A 6 -8.07 4.08 -8.79
CA PRO A 6 -8.36 2.95 -7.91
C PRO A 6 -9.77 3.03 -7.35
N GLU A 7 -10.43 1.89 -7.29
CA GLU A 7 -11.81 1.82 -6.86
C GLU A 7 -11.93 1.96 -5.35
N PHE A 8 -13.09 2.41 -4.91
CA PHE A 8 -13.41 2.42 -3.49
C PHE A 8 -13.62 0.99 -3.00
N GLY A 9 -13.03 0.66 -1.88
CA GLY A 9 -13.16 -0.66 -1.28
C GLY A 9 -12.14 -0.86 -0.18
N TRP A 10 -11.78 -2.12 0.06
CA TRP A 10 -10.80 -2.45 1.09
C TRP A 10 -9.41 -2.49 0.49
N TRP A 11 -8.49 -1.83 1.14
CA TRP A 11 -7.12 -1.68 0.68
C TRP A 11 -6.14 -1.94 1.81
N ILE A 12 -4.99 -2.49 1.44
CA ILE A 12 -3.86 -2.63 2.35
C ILE A 12 -2.93 -1.47 2.06
N LYS A 13 -2.71 -0.64 3.07
CA LYS A 13 -1.76 0.47 2.99
C LYS A 13 -0.50 0.08 3.71
N ILE A 14 0.62 0.09 3.01
CA ILE A 14 1.91 -0.23 3.59
C ILE A 14 2.83 0.96 3.41
N VAL A 15 3.40 1.42 4.51
CA VAL A 15 4.37 2.52 4.49
C VAL A 15 5.74 1.95 4.77
N THR A 16 6.68 2.31 3.93
CA THR A 16 8.07 1.90 4.09
C THR A 16 8.94 3.10 4.36
N SER A 17 10.17 2.83 4.77
CA SER A 17 11.18 3.88 4.94
C SER A 17 12.41 3.51 4.14
N ASN A 18 13.18 4.53 3.79
CA ASN A 18 14.52 4.41 3.25
C ASN A 18 14.61 3.68 1.92
N PRO A 19 13.91 4.12 0.85
CA PRO A 19 13.14 5.37 0.79
C PRO A 19 11.74 5.20 1.31
N MET A 20 11.09 6.33 1.57
CA MET A 20 9.73 6.31 2.07
C MET A 20 8.73 6.23 0.92
N TYR A 21 7.96 5.16 0.93
CA TYR A 21 6.87 4.96 -0.01
C TYR A 21 5.60 4.62 0.74
N VAL A 22 4.48 4.97 0.14
CA VAL A 22 3.18 4.50 0.57
C VAL A 22 2.62 3.65 -0.56
N TYR A 23 2.35 2.38 -0.26
CA TYR A 23 1.79 1.43 -1.22
C TYR A 23 0.35 1.12 -0.87
N TYR A 24 -0.48 1.03 -1.88
CA TYR A 24 -1.85 0.54 -1.72
C TYR A 24 -2.02 -0.71 -2.56
N PHE A 25 -2.45 -1.79 -1.92
CA PHE A 25 -2.73 -3.06 -2.57
C PHE A 25 -4.21 -3.38 -2.44
N GLY A 26 -4.83 -3.74 -3.51
CA GLY A 26 -6.25 -4.07 -3.57
C GLY A 26 -6.77 -3.91 -5.00
N VAL A 27 -8.01 -3.77 -5.17
CA VAL A 27 -9.07 -3.60 -4.16
C VAL A 27 -9.56 -4.97 -3.71
N PHE A 28 -9.93 -5.08 -2.44
CA PHE A 28 -10.49 -6.30 -1.87
C PHE A 28 -11.95 -6.08 -1.51
N ASP A 29 -12.73 -7.16 -1.57
CA ASP A 29 -14.16 -7.09 -1.30
C ASP A 29 -14.48 -6.95 0.17
N SER A 30 -13.58 -7.40 1.05
CA SER A 30 -13.82 -7.40 2.47
C SER A 30 -12.53 -7.20 3.24
N TYR A 31 -12.68 -6.84 4.51
CA TYR A 31 -11.57 -6.75 5.44
C TYR A 31 -10.83 -8.09 5.54
N TYR A 32 -11.59 -9.17 5.63
CA TYR A 32 -10.99 -10.50 5.78
C TYR A 32 -10.16 -10.90 4.59
N GLU A 33 -10.62 -10.57 3.40
CA GLU A 33 -9.86 -10.86 2.20
C GLU A 33 -8.56 -10.08 2.18
N ALA A 34 -8.61 -8.80 2.54
CA ALA A 34 -7.41 -7.98 2.59
C ALA A 34 -6.41 -8.54 3.60
N VAL A 35 -6.89 -8.90 4.80
CA VAL A 35 -6.02 -9.46 5.84
C VAL A 35 -5.40 -10.77 5.37
N ARG A 36 -6.15 -11.57 4.64
CA ARG A 36 -5.67 -12.86 4.13
C ARG A 36 -4.46 -12.69 3.23
N TYR A 37 -4.45 -11.66 2.40
CA TYR A 37 -3.35 -11.42 1.46
C TYR A 37 -2.25 -10.52 2.01
N LYS A 38 -2.47 -9.93 3.17
CA LYS A 38 -1.54 -8.94 3.74
C LYS A 38 -0.12 -9.47 3.86
N ASN A 39 0.03 -10.68 4.35
CA ASN A 39 1.37 -11.24 4.58
C ASN A 39 2.13 -11.46 3.29
N ASP A 40 1.45 -11.77 2.20
CA ASP A 40 2.11 -11.97 0.91
C ASP A 40 2.78 -10.67 0.45
N TYR A 41 2.08 -9.55 0.59
CA TYR A 41 2.64 -8.26 0.21
C TYR A 41 3.78 -7.83 1.13
N ILE A 42 3.65 -8.13 2.42
CA ILE A 42 4.72 -7.85 3.39
C ILE A 42 5.98 -8.61 3.00
N GLN A 43 5.83 -9.89 2.66
CA GLN A 43 6.98 -10.71 2.28
C GLN A 43 7.63 -10.19 1.01
N ASP A 44 6.83 -9.82 0.03
CA ASP A 44 7.37 -9.31 -1.23
C ASP A 44 8.18 -8.05 -1.02
N LEU A 45 7.65 -7.11 -0.25
CA LEU A 45 8.36 -5.85 0.03
C LEU A 45 9.62 -6.10 0.85
N SER A 46 9.55 -7.01 1.80
CA SER A 46 10.71 -7.35 2.62
C SER A 46 11.82 -7.97 1.79
N ARG A 47 11.47 -8.81 0.82
CA ARG A 47 12.46 -9.41 -0.08
C ARG A 47 13.15 -8.36 -0.94
N GLU A 48 12.45 -7.29 -1.25
CA GLU A 48 13.03 -6.19 -2.03
C GLU A 48 13.90 -5.27 -1.19
N GLY A 49 14.03 -5.56 0.09
CA GLY A 49 14.84 -4.75 0.99
C GLY A 49 14.12 -3.55 1.59
N SER A 50 12.82 -3.50 1.46
CA SER A 50 12.04 -2.41 2.04
C SER A 50 11.90 -2.59 3.54
N PHE A 51 11.97 -1.48 4.27
CA PHE A 51 11.71 -1.47 5.71
C PHE A 51 10.29 -1.00 5.92
N ILE A 52 9.44 -1.90 6.40
CA ILE A 52 8.02 -1.59 6.62
C ILE A 52 7.87 -0.96 7.98
N ILE A 53 7.28 0.23 8.03
CA ILE A 53 7.09 0.98 9.27
C ILE A 53 5.64 1.10 9.68
N ASP A 54 4.70 0.85 8.76
CA ASP A 54 3.28 0.88 9.11
C ASP A 54 2.48 0.06 8.12
N ILE A 55 1.45 -0.60 8.61
CA ILE A 55 0.55 -1.41 7.81
C ILE A 55 -0.86 -1.19 8.30
N GLN A 56 -1.77 -0.84 7.41
CA GLN A 56 -3.16 -0.63 7.74
C GLN A 56 -4.05 -1.29 6.70
N VAL A 57 -5.19 -1.79 7.14
CA VAL A 57 -6.24 -2.27 6.25
C VAL A 57 -7.41 -1.31 6.40
N ASN A 58 -7.70 -0.57 5.35
CA ASN A 58 -8.68 0.50 5.39
C ASN A 58 -9.69 0.37 4.27
N ARG A 59 -10.91 0.83 4.54
CA ARG A 59 -11.91 0.97 3.51
C ARG A 59 -11.85 2.40 2.99
N CYS A 60 -11.38 2.55 1.76
CA CYS A 60 -11.12 3.87 1.20
C CYS A 60 -11.02 3.80 -0.31
N GLN A 61 -10.79 4.96 -0.91
CA GLN A 61 -10.51 5.04 -2.33
C GLN A 61 -9.18 5.79 -2.50
N PRO A 62 -8.08 5.05 -2.68
CA PRO A 62 -6.79 5.69 -2.86
C PRO A 62 -6.75 6.51 -4.15
N LYS A 63 -6.00 7.58 -4.14
CA LYS A 63 -5.81 8.37 -5.35
C LYS A 63 -4.73 7.78 -6.24
N GLN A 64 -3.75 7.14 -5.64
CA GLN A 64 -2.64 6.51 -6.35
C GLN A 64 -2.31 5.20 -5.65
N LEU A 65 -1.80 4.24 -6.42
CA LEU A 65 -1.41 2.95 -5.87
C LEU A 65 -0.07 3.00 -5.17
N THR A 66 0.83 3.85 -5.64
CA THR A 66 2.14 4.01 -5.02
C THR A 66 2.47 5.48 -4.96
N ILE A 67 2.85 5.93 -3.79
CA ILE A 67 3.24 7.31 -3.55
C ILE A 67 4.66 7.31 -3.03
N CYS A 68 5.54 8.00 -3.73
CA CYS A 68 6.90 8.21 -3.26
C CYS A 68 6.94 9.51 -2.47
N ILE A 69 7.28 9.40 -1.19
CA ILE A 69 7.40 10.57 -0.34
C ILE A 69 8.86 10.93 -0.29
N GLU A 70 9.23 11.98 -1.00
CA GLU A 70 10.58 12.45 -0.92
C GLU A 70 10.78 13.14 0.42
N SER A 71 11.83 12.72 1.09
CA SER A 71 12.23 13.41 2.28
C SER A 71 12.76 14.77 1.87
N ILE A 72 12.00 15.79 2.12
CA ILE A 72 12.51 17.15 1.97
C ILE A 72 13.23 17.44 3.25
N SER A 73 14.50 17.19 3.24
CA SER A 73 15.28 17.65 4.34
C SER A 73 15.41 19.15 4.18
N ALA A 74 14.81 19.81 5.06
CA ALA A 74 15.03 21.25 5.11
C ALA A 74 16.42 21.52 5.59
#